data_392b836d43ea6700dd0b380479471e93
#
_entry.id   392b836d43ea6700dd0b380479471e93
#
_cell.length_a   1.000
_cell.length_b   1.000
_cell.length_c   1.000
_cell.angle_alpha   90.00
_cell.angle_beta   90.00
_cell.angle_gamma   90.00
#
_symmetry.space_group_name_H-M   'P 1'
#
loop_
_entity.id
_entity.type
_entity.pdbx_description
1 polymer ?
#
loop_
_entity_poly.entity_id
_entity_poly.type
_entity_poly.pdbx_seq_one_letter_code
_entity_poly.pdbx_strand_id
1 'polypeptide(L)'
;MGRRLSFVVAFVLALSVAACGSYGGSGDAPAGNGAPLSSEPSSFPVAVEGTSGQVTIDERPERIVSLSPTATEDLFAIGAGEQVIAVDDQSNFPPEAPATELSGFEPNVEAIAGFEPDLVVFATEPGDLGSSLEGLGITALQLDAAPTLEVAYEQVEQLGLATGHADQARALVDDMRSEIEGIVDAADPASGTSFYYELDDTFYSVTSKTFIGQLFVLLGLENIADAAGKGSGGYPQLSAEYIIESDPDLIFLADTRCCDQSLQSVAERPGWGELTAVTDGGVVPLDDDVASRWGPRVVDLLRQISEAADAAEANAA
;
A
#
# COMPACT_ATOMS: atom_id res chain seq x y z
N MET A 1 28.91 48.16 30.14
CA MET A 1 28.14 48.13 31.39
C MET A 1 27.25 46.93 31.30
N GLY A 2 27.52 45.81 31.85
CA GLY A 2 28.08 45.39 33.11
C GLY A 2 26.98 44.77 33.94
N ARG A 3 26.90 43.40 33.96
CA ARG A 3 26.93 42.70 35.24
C ARG A 3 26.65 41.20 35.04
N ARG A 4 27.70 40.43 35.24
CA ARG A 4 27.67 38.99 35.50
C ARG A 4 27.07 38.74 36.90
N LEU A 5 26.28 37.65 37.05
CA LEU A 5 26.08 37.06 38.38
C LEU A 5 26.15 35.52 38.23
N SER A 6 27.26 35.00 38.74
CA SER A 6 27.51 33.61 39.03
C SER A 6 26.80 33.24 40.34
N PHE A 7 26.17 32.08 40.42
CA PHE A 7 25.88 31.40 41.69
C PHE A 7 26.38 29.95 41.64
N VAL A 8 27.35 29.72 42.50
CA VAL A 8 27.90 28.41 42.92
C VAL A 8 27.30 28.09 44.28
N VAL A 9 26.82 26.90 44.52
CA VAL A 9 26.70 26.22 45.80
C VAL A 9 26.39 24.75 45.50
N ALA A 10 27.25 23.85 45.68
CA ALA A 10 27.85 23.14 46.82
C ALA A 10 27.20 21.77 47.10
N PHE A 11 27.99 20.80 46.88
CA PHE A 11 28.14 19.43 47.34
C PHE A 11 27.48 19.10 48.72
N VAL A 12 26.76 17.97 48.77
CA VAL A 12 26.67 17.14 49.99
C VAL A 12 26.78 15.67 49.59
N LEU A 13 27.88 15.09 50.09
CA LEU A 13 28.26 13.68 50.08
C LEU A 13 27.62 13.02 51.31
N ALA A 14 26.97 11.88 51.17
CA ALA A 14 26.66 10.99 52.27
C ALA A 14 27.04 9.55 51.93
N LEU A 15 28.12 9.07 52.58
CA LEU A 15 28.55 7.67 52.66
C LEU A 15 27.75 6.96 53.77
N SER A 16 27.36 5.69 53.54
CA SER A 16 27.21 4.66 54.58
C SER A 16 27.21 3.29 53.90
N VAL A 17 28.31 2.61 53.93
CA VAL A 17 28.76 1.52 54.80
C VAL A 17 28.07 0.16 54.59
N ALA A 18 28.91 -0.79 54.24
CA ALA A 18 28.75 -2.19 53.89
C ALA A 18 28.17 -3.09 55.01
N ALA A 19 27.52 -4.19 54.57
CA ALA A 19 27.51 -5.45 55.31
C ALA A 19 27.61 -6.64 54.35
N CYS A 20 28.67 -7.41 54.48
CA CYS A 20 28.89 -8.71 53.87
C CYS A 20 27.99 -9.77 54.49
N GLY A 21 27.42 -10.64 53.66
CA GLY A 21 26.82 -11.89 54.04
C GLY A 21 26.99 -12.92 52.93
N SER A 22 28.01 -13.77 53.04
CA SER A 22 28.22 -14.94 52.18
C SER A 22 27.27 -16.06 52.57
N TYR A 23 26.52 -16.60 51.64
CA TYR A 23 26.03 -17.98 51.67
C TYR A 23 25.98 -18.55 50.27
N GLY A 24 26.65 -19.66 50.03
CA GLY A 24 26.66 -20.40 48.80
C GLY A 24 25.37 -21.22 48.65
N GLY A 25 24.94 -21.35 47.40
CA GLY A 25 23.85 -22.24 46.99
C GLY A 25 23.86 -22.34 45.50
N SER A 26 24.24 -23.52 44.98
CA SER A 26 24.07 -23.92 43.59
C SER A 26 22.59 -23.99 43.28
N GLY A 27 22.16 -23.46 42.15
CA GLY A 27 20.78 -23.65 41.70
C GLY A 27 20.45 -22.80 40.47
N ASP A 28 20.27 -23.47 39.36
CA ASP A 28 19.43 -23.18 38.19
C ASP A 28 19.24 -21.73 37.76
N ALA A 29 19.71 -21.47 36.55
CA ALA A 29 19.30 -20.30 35.77
C ALA A 29 17.77 -20.36 35.52
N PRO A 30 17.00 -19.33 35.85
CA PRO A 30 15.63 -19.26 35.39
C PRO A 30 15.63 -18.95 33.89
N ALA A 31 15.03 -19.87 33.12
CA ALA A 31 14.57 -19.60 31.79
C ALA A 31 13.77 -18.29 31.79
N GLY A 32 14.17 -17.37 30.96
CA GLY A 32 13.42 -16.12 30.72
C GLY A 32 12.03 -16.48 30.21
N ASN A 33 11.05 -16.38 31.09
CA ASN A 33 9.65 -16.24 30.66
C ASN A 33 9.55 -14.90 29.96
N GLY A 34 9.67 -14.91 28.65
CA GLY A 34 9.04 -13.90 27.81
C GLY A 34 7.55 -14.00 28.12
N ALA A 35 7.04 -13.10 28.93
CA ALA A 35 5.60 -12.93 29.06
C ALA A 35 5.06 -12.67 27.65
N PRO A 36 4.02 -13.40 27.19
CA PRO A 36 3.34 -13.01 25.97
C PRO A 36 2.90 -11.57 26.18
N LEU A 37 3.20 -10.70 25.19
CA LEU A 37 2.61 -9.37 25.13
C LEU A 37 1.09 -9.62 25.09
N SER A 38 0.44 -9.39 26.22
CA SER A 38 -1.01 -9.42 26.29
C SER A 38 -1.49 -8.23 25.47
N SER A 39 -1.86 -8.49 24.21
CA SER A 39 -2.65 -7.57 23.42
C SER A 39 -3.95 -7.32 24.18
N GLU A 40 -4.09 -6.15 24.80
CA GLU A 40 -5.39 -5.69 25.25
C GLU A 40 -6.27 -5.65 24.01
N PRO A 41 -7.42 -6.34 23.99
CA PRO A 41 -8.34 -6.24 22.87
C PRO A 41 -8.72 -4.76 22.71
N SER A 42 -8.66 -4.24 21.47
CA SER A 42 -9.09 -2.87 21.16
C SER A 42 -10.45 -2.62 21.79
N SER A 43 -10.51 -1.73 22.77
CA SER A 43 -11.76 -1.45 23.48
C SER A 43 -12.61 -0.51 22.61
N PHE A 44 -13.73 -1.00 22.11
CA PHE A 44 -14.72 -0.16 21.43
C PHE A 44 -15.49 0.70 22.47
N PRO A 45 -15.98 1.90 22.10
CA PRO A 45 -15.93 2.50 20.76
C PRO A 45 -14.54 2.98 20.36
N VAL A 46 -14.25 2.94 19.04
CA VAL A 46 -13.05 3.51 18.45
C VAL A 46 -13.41 4.59 17.44
N ALA A 47 -12.53 5.58 17.30
CA ALA A 47 -12.63 6.59 16.25
C ALA A 47 -11.56 6.32 15.20
N VAL A 48 -11.93 6.25 13.95
CA VAL A 48 -11.04 6.00 12.80
C VAL A 48 -11.14 7.17 11.82
N GLU A 49 -10.04 7.50 11.17
CA GLU A 49 -9.98 8.56 10.18
C GLU A 49 -10.28 7.98 8.80
N GLY A 50 -11.37 8.41 8.19
CA GLY A 50 -11.69 8.14 6.79
C GLY A 50 -11.46 9.37 5.92
N THR A 51 -11.51 9.21 4.60
CA THR A 51 -11.35 10.34 3.65
C THR A 51 -12.39 11.43 3.86
N SER A 52 -13.63 11.05 4.17
CA SER A 52 -14.74 12.00 4.44
C SER A 52 -14.74 12.57 5.86
N GLY A 53 -13.80 12.18 6.72
CA GLY A 53 -13.70 12.60 8.10
C GLY A 53 -13.70 11.45 9.10
N GLN A 54 -13.77 11.78 10.38
CA GLN A 54 -13.72 10.80 11.46
C GLN A 54 -15.03 10.01 11.57
N VAL A 55 -14.89 8.69 11.64
CA VAL A 55 -15.99 7.74 11.83
C VAL A 55 -15.86 7.08 13.20
N THR A 56 -16.96 7.04 13.99
CA THR A 56 -16.99 6.30 15.25
C THR A 56 -17.59 4.92 15.02
N ILE A 57 -16.86 3.90 15.47
CA ILE A 57 -17.30 2.50 15.43
C ILE A 57 -17.56 2.08 16.87
N ASP A 58 -18.85 1.91 17.21
CA ASP A 58 -19.31 1.71 18.58
C ASP A 58 -18.98 0.32 19.13
N GLU A 59 -19.06 -0.70 18.27
CA GLU A 59 -18.80 -2.10 18.60
C GLU A 59 -17.90 -2.73 17.52
N ARG A 60 -17.19 -3.80 17.84
CA ARG A 60 -16.38 -4.52 16.86
C ARG A 60 -17.27 -5.07 15.74
N PRO A 61 -17.01 -4.70 14.47
CA PRO A 61 -17.80 -5.20 13.37
C PRO A 61 -17.73 -6.73 13.25
N GLU A 62 -18.86 -7.36 13.00
CA GLU A 62 -18.98 -8.80 12.72
C GLU A 62 -19.36 -9.08 11.26
N ARG A 63 -19.89 -8.06 10.57
CA ARG A 63 -20.45 -8.14 9.21
C ARG A 63 -19.97 -6.99 8.34
N ILE A 64 -18.82 -7.16 7.71
CA ILE A 64 -18.20 -6.15 6.87
C ILE A 64 -18.53 -6.42 5.39
N VAL A 65 -19.00 -5.39 4.70
CA VAL A 65 -19.04 -5.34 3.23
C VAL A 65 -17.88 -4.48 2.74
N SER A 66 -17.02 -5.03 1.89
CA SER A 66 -15.91 -4.29 1.28
C SER A 66 -16.20 -4.02 -0.19
N LEU A 67 -16.24 -2.74 -0.57
CA LEU A 67 -16.43 -2.26 -1.95
C LEU A 67 -15.14 -1.65 -2.49
N SER A 68 -14.00 -2.21 -2.08
CA SER A 68 -12.66 -1.81 -2.51
C SER A 68 -11.74 -3.02 -2.54
N PRO A 69 -11.16 -3.37 -3.69
CA PRO A 69 -10.21 -4.47 -3.78
C PRO A 69 -9.02 -4.32 -2.84
N THR A 70 -8.47 -3.10 -2.71
CA THR A 70 -7.37 -2.84 -1.78
C THR A 70 -7.78 -3.06 -0.33
N ALA A 71 -8.92 -2.48 0.10
CA ALA A 71 -9.41 -2.68 1.47
C ALA A 71 -9.75 -4.15 1.75
N THR A 72 -10.23 -4.90 0.75
CA THR A 72 -10.44 -6.35 0.87
C THR A 72 -9.12 -7.06 1.16
N GLU A 73 -8.06 -6.78 0.40
CA GLU A 73 -6.74 -7.37 0.66
C GLU A 73 -6.20 -7.02 2.05
N ASP A 74 -6.33 -5.76 2.45
CA ASP A 74 -5.91 -5.28 3.77
C ASP A 74 -6.65 -6.01 4.89
N LEU A 75 -7.99 -6.11 4.80
CA LEU A 75 -8.83 -6.79 5.79
C LEU A 75 -8.42 -8.25 5.99
N PHE A 76 -8.17 -8.95 4.90
CA PHE A 76 -7.71 -10.35 4.99
C PHE A 76 -6.28 -10.44 5.55
N ALA A 77 -5.38 -9.55 5.13
CA ALA A 77 -3.98 -9.55 5.56
C ALA A 77 -3.83 -9.25 7.07
N ILE A 78 -4.67 -8.38 7.64
CA ILE A 78 -4.69 -8.10 9.08
C ILE A 78 -5.45 -9.14 9.90
N GLY A 79 -6.04 -10.16 9.26
CA GLY A 79 -6.77 -11.23 9.94
C GLY A 79 -8.26 -10.95 10.20
N ALA A 80 -8.84 -9.91 9.60
CA ALA A 80 -10.25 -9.57 9.70
C ALA A 80 -11.14 -10.32 8.67
N GLY A 81 -10.58 -11.25 7.91
CA GLY A 81 -11.28 -11.95 6.82
C GLY A 81 -12.57 -12.65 7.24
N GLU A 82 -12.64 -13.22 8.46
CA GLU A 82 -13.87 -13.86 8.97
C GLU A 82 -15.03 -12.87 9.19
N GLN A 83 -14.74 -11.58 9.31
CA GLN A 83 -15.75 -10.53 9.44
C GLN A 83 -16.29 -10.07 8.09
N VAL A 84 -15.55 -10.34 6.97
CA VAL A 84 -15.95 -9.95 5.61
C VAL A 84 -17.01 -10.92 5.08
N ILE A 85 -18.22 -10.40 4.85
CA ILE A 85 -19.37 -11.21 4.42
C ILE A 85 -19.72 -11.04 2.94
N ALA A 86 -19.27 -9.96 2.33
CA ALA A 86 -19.44 -9.66 0.90
C ALA A 86 -18.36 -8.70 0.42
N VAL A 87 -17.97 -8.83 -0.84
CA VAL A 87 -17.02 -7.95 -1.51
C VAL A 87 -17.56 -7.50 -2.86
N ASP A 88 -16.96 -6.47 -3.48
CA ASP A 88 -17.33 -6.07 -4.83
C ASP A 88 -16.82 -7.06 -5.90
N ASP A 89 -17.26 -6.88 -7.14
CA ASP A 89 -16.96 -7.75 -8.29
C ASP A 89 -15.50 -7.68 -8.77
N GLN A 90 -14.73 -6.70 -8.26
CA GLN A 90 -13.29 -6.54 -8.55
C GLN A 90 -12.40 -7.09 -7.42
N SER A 91 -12.97 -7.40 -6.26
CA SER A 91 -12.26 -7.94 -5.10
C SER A 91 -12.06 -9.46 -5.24
N ASN A 92 -11.03 -9.84 -5.99
CA ASN A 92 -10.72 -11.24 -6.36
C ASN A 92 -9.55 -11.85 -5.58
N PHE A 93 -8.99 -11.13 -4.62
CA PHE A 93 -7.89 -11.58 -3.77
C PHE A 93 -8.13 -11.21 -2.30
N PRO A 94 -7.82 -12.12 -1.34
CA PRO A 94 -7.37 -13.50 -1.57
C PRO A 94 -8.50 -14.40 -2.10
N PRO A 95 -8.22 -15.64 -2.56
CA PRO A 95 -9.23 -16.56 -3.11
C PRO A 95 -10.38 -16.89 -2.16
N GLU A 96 -10.17 -16.69 -0.85
CA GLU A 96 -11.16 -16.91 0.22
C GLU A 96 -12.17 -15.77 0.33
N ALA A 97 -11.93 -14.61 -0.31
CA ALA A 97 -12.86 -13.50 -0.28
C ALA A 97 -14.24 -13.91 -0.87
N PRO A 98 -15.34 -13.56 -0.19
CA PRO A 98 -16.68 -14.01 -0.60
C PRO A 98 -17.14 -13.25 -1.85
N ALA A 99 -16.96 -13.84 -3.02
CA ALA A 99 -17.32 -13.25 -4.31
C ALA A 99 -18.81 -12.90 -4.39
N THR A 100 -19.13 -11.67 -4.80
CA THR A 100 -20.50 -11.20 -5.04
C THR A 100 -20.59 -10.41 -6.34
N GLU A 101 -21.81 -10.00 -6.71
CA GLU A 101 -22.08 -9.13 -7.86
C GLU A 101 -22.21 -7.64 -7.44
N LEU A 102 -21.76 -7.27 -6.23
CA LEU A 102 -21.74 -5.88 -5.80
C LEU A 102 -20.71 -5.11 -6.64
N SER A 103 -21.01 -3.84 -6.94
CA SER A 103 -20.07 -2.98 -7.65
C SER A 103 -19.54 -1.88 -6.72
N GLY A 104 -18.21 -1.69 -6.71
CA GLY A 104 -17.58 -0.56 -6.06
C GLY A 104 -17.71 0.74 -6.83
N PHE A 105 -17.93 0.67 -8.17
CA PHE A 105 -18.08 1.84 -9.03
C PHE A 105 -19.53 2.32 -9.19
N GLU A 106 -20.48 1.38 -9.19
CA GLU A 106 -21.93 1.63 -9.32
C GLU A 106 -22.68 0.92 -8.16
N PRO A 107 -22.42 1.31 -6.89
CA PRO A 107 -22.95 0.59 -5.74
C PRO A 107 -24.48 0.76 -5.64
N ASN A 108 -25.15 -0.36 -5.33
CA ASN A 108 -26.57 -0.38 -5.03
C ASN A 108 -26.78 -0.48 -3.51
N VAL A 109 -27.22 0.61 -2.90
CA VAL A 109 -27.42 0.71 -1.44
C VAL A 109 -28.39 -0.34 -0.91
N GLU A 110 -29.47 -0.68 -1.65
CA GLU A 110 -30.44 -1.68 -1.24
C GLU A 110 -29.83 -3.10 -1.28
N ALA A 111 -29.00 -3.39 -2.29
CA ALA A 111 -28.29 -4.66 -2.39
C ALA A 111 -27.26 -4.80 -1.25
N ILE A 112 -26.53 -3.73 -0.93
CA ILE A 112 -25.58 -3.69 0.19
C ILE A 112 -26.30 -3.91 1.51
N ALA A 113 -27.38 -3.16 1.78
CA ALA A 113 -28.18 -3.28 2.99
C ALA A 113 -28.82 -4.70 3.14
N GLY A 114 -29.07 -5.38 2.02
CA GLY A 114 -29.56 -6.77 2.02
C GLY A 114 -28.60 -7.79 2.65
N PHE A 115 -27.31 -7.44 2.76
CA PHE A 115 -26.32 -8.23 3.51
C PHE A 115 -26.36 -7.94 5.03
N GLU A 116 -27.14 -6.97 5.48
CA GLU A 116 -27.21 -6.53 6.89
C GLU A 116 -25.81 -6.26 7.48
N PRO A 117 -24.97 -5.41 6.84
CA PRO A 117 -23.64 -5.09 7.34
C PRO A 117 -23.71 -4.15 8.54
N ASP A 118 -22.75 -4.26 9.44
CA ASP A 118 -22.50 -3.28 10.51
C ASP A 118 -21.38 -2.29 10.15
N LEU A 119 -20.55 -2.64 9.14
CA LEU A 119 -19.55 -1.76 8.53
C LEU A 119 -19.52 -1.95 7.02
N VAL A 120 -19.49 -0.85 6.28
CA VAL A 120 -19.18 -0.84 4.83
C VAL A 120 -17.91 -0.05 4.62
N VAL A 121 -16.90 -0.65 3.95
CA VAL A 121 -15.65 0.00 3.55
C VAL A 121 -15.67 0.20 2.04
N PHE A 122 -15.33 1.41 1.56
CA PHE A 122 -15.33 1.74 0.13
C PHE A 122 -14.24 2.76 -0.20
N ALA A 123 -13.79 2.80 -1.46
CA ALA A 123 -12.70 3.66 -1.90
C ALA A 123 -13.15 4.86 -2.73
N THR A 124 -14.34 4.82 -3.31
CA THR A 124 -14.89 5.91 -4.10
C THR A 124 -16.27 6.29 -3.58
N GLU A 125 -16.62 7.57 -3.68
CA GLU A 125 -17.92 8.10 -3.25
C GLU A 125 -18.81 8.37 -4.48
N PRO A 126 -19.36 7.34 -5.16
CA PRO A 126 -20.29 7.55 -6.27
C PRO A 126 -21.65 8.01 -5.74
N GLY A 127 -22.00 9.23 -6.06
CA GLY A 127 -23.20 9.86 -5.51
C GLY A 127 -23.04 10.15 -4.01
N ASP A 128 -24.06 9.81 -3.24
CA ASP A 128 -24.07 10.03 -1.78
C ASP A 128 -24.05 8.68 -1.03
N LEU A 129 -23.15 7.76 -1.40
CA LEU A 129 -23.11 6.39 -0.85
C LEU A 129 -22.99 6.39 0.67
N GLY A 130 -21.98 7.10 1.21
CA GLY A 130 -21.73 7.16 2.64
C GLY A 130 -22.95 7.66 3.41
N SER A 131 -23.51 8.81 3.02
CA SER A 131 -24.68 9.38 3.68
C SER A 131 -25.95 8.53 3.50
N SER A 132 -26.07 7.80 2.39
CA SER A 132 -27.19 6.88 2.16
C SER A 132 -27.12 5.65 3.07
N LEU A 133 -25.93 5.11 3.31
CA LEU A 133 -25.69 4.01 4.25
C LEU A 133 -25.95 4.46 5.70
N GLU A 134 -25.45 5.63 6.08
CA GLU A 134 -25.67 6.23 7.40
C GLU A 134 -27.16 6.48 7.67
N GLY A 135 -27.91 6.90 6.62
CA GLY A 135 -29.36 7.06 6.68
C GLY A 135 -30.13 5.77 7.00
N LEU A 136 -29.52 4.61 6.74
CA LEU A 136 -30.02 3.28 7.09
C LEU A 136 -29.45 2.75 8.42
N GLY A 137 -28.60 3.54 9.11
CA GLY A 137 -27.94 3.14 10.35
C GLY A 137 -26.74 2.19 10.13
N ILE A 138 -26.19 2.16 8.93
CA ILE A 138 -25.01 1.35 8.57
C ILE A 138 -23.79 2.25 8.68
N THR A 139 -22.76 1.83 9.42
CA THR A 139 -21.51 2.57 9.52
C THR A 139 -20.76 2.51 8.19
N ALA A 140 -20.32 3.66 7.67
CA ALA A 140 -19.66 3.82 6.38
C ALA A 140 -18.25 4.39 6.57
N LEU A 141 -17.22 3.68 6.09
CA LEU A 141 -15.82 4.10 6.15
C LEU A 141 -15.27 4.25 4.73
N GLN A 142 -15.02 5.49 4.33
CA GLN A 142 -14.40 5.81 3.04
C GLN A 142 -12.88 5.89 3.19
N LEU A 143 -12.16 5.15 2.34
CA LEU A 143 -10.70 5.14 2.22
C LEU A 143 -10.34 5.28 0.74
N ASP A 144 -10.17 6.51 0.26
CA ASP A 144 -9.85 6.79 -1.15
C ASP A 144 -8.48 6.21 -1.54
N ALA A 145 -8.21 6.20 -2.86
CA ALA A 145 -6.91 5.78 -3.37
C ALA A 145 -5.77 6.54 -2.68
N ALA A 146 -4.84 5.81 -2.08
CA ALA A 146 -3.72 6.41 -1.37
C ALA A 146 -2.78 7.13 -2.35
N PRO A 147 -2.45 8.40 -2.12
CA PRO A 147 -1.51 9.13 -2.96
C PRO A 147 -0.04 8.77 -2.70
N THR A 148 0.27 8.15 -1.56
CA THR A 148 1.62 7.78 -1.12
C THR A 148 1.61 6.49 -0.31
N LEU A 149 2.77 5.83 -0.18
CA LEU A 149 2.93 4.66 0.69
C LEU A 149 2.54 4.96 2.14
N GLU A 150 2.87 6.15 2.66
CA GLU A 150 2.52 6.54 4.02
C GLU A 150 1.00 6.51 4.23
N VAL A 151 0.22 7.06 3.29
CA VAL A 151 -1.25 7.04 3.38
C VAL A 151 -1.78 5.61 3.24
N ALA A 152 -1.17 4.77 2.40
CA ALA A 152 -1.53 3.36 2.32
C ALA A 152 -1.32 2.63 3.66
N TYR A 153 -0.19 2.85 4.31
CA TYR A 153 0.07 2.31 5.66
C TYR A 153 -0.93 2.81 6.70
N GLU A 154 -1.23 4.12 6.68
CA GLU A 154 -2.26 4.69 7.55
C GLU A 154 -3.62 4.02 7.34
N GLN A 155 -4.02 3.73 6.10
CA GLN A 155 -5.29 3.05 5.80
C GLN A 155 -5.32 1.61 6.36
N VAL A 156 -4.23 0.85 6.26
CA VAL A 156 -4.11 -0.47 6.91
C VAL A 156 -4.30 -0.34 8.42
N GLU A 157 -3.67 0.65 9.07
CA GLU A 157 -3.80 0.87 10.51
C GLU A 157 -5.23 1.29 10.89
N GLN A 158 -5.89 2.14 10.10
CA GLN A 158 -7.30 2.53 10.32
C GLN A 158 -8.23 1.31 10.22
N LEU A 159 -8.04 0.42 9.24
CA LEU A 159 -8.77 -0.84 9.13
C LEU A 159 -8.51 -1.75 10.33
N GLY A 160 -7.27 -1.81 10.81
CA GLY A 160 -6.91 -2.54 12.02
C GLY A 160 -7.66 -2.04 13.26
N LEU A 161 -7.73 -0.71 13.43
CA LEU A 161 -8.49 -0.07 14.51
C LEU A 161 -9.99 -0.37 14.36
N ALA A 162 -10.53 -0.18 13.15
CA ALA A 162 -11.94 -0.37 12.83
C ALA A 162 -12.44 -1.80 13.13
N THR A 163 -11.59 -2.80 12.93
CA THR A 163 -11.97 -4.22 13.00
C THR A 163 -11.50 -4.94 14.27
N GLY A 164 -10.75 -4.23 15.14
CA GLY A 164 -10.19 -4.80 16.36
C GLY A 164 -8.91 -5.63 16.12
N HIS A 165 -8.19 -5.38 15.01
CA HIS A 165 -6.94 -6.03 14.61
C HIS A 165 -5.75 -5.05 14.58
N ALA A 166 -5.73 -4.05 15.46
CA ALA A 166 -4.73 -2.99 15.45
C ALA A 166 -3.28 -3.46 15.59
N ASP A 167 -3.03 -4.54 16.34
CA ASP A 167 -1.68 -5.09 16.49
C ASP A 167 -1.22 -5.80 15.21
N GLN A 168 -2.10 -6.54 14.55
CA GLN A 168 -1.83 -7.20 13.28
C GLN A 168 -1.60 -6.19 12.15
N ALA A 169 -2.39 -5.11 12.12
CA ALA A 169 -2.21 -4.03 11.16
C ALA A 169 -0.84 -3.35 11.32
N ARG A 170 -0.43 -3.04 12.54
CA ARG A 170 0.90 -2.49 12.80
C ARG A 170 2.01 -3.44 12.37
N ALA A 171 1.89 -4.73 12.70
CA ALA A 171 2.87 -5.72 12.29
C ALA A 171 2.96 -5.83 10.77
N LEU A 172 1.82 -5.82 10.06
CA LEU A 172 1.79 -5.83 8.60
C LEU A 172 2.48 -4.59 8.01
N VAL A 173 2.21 -3.40 8.55
CA VAL A 173 2.85 -2.15 8.10
C VAL A 173 4.36 -2.18 8.36
N ASP A 174 4.80 -2.67 9.52
CA ASP A 174 6.22 -2.81 9.84
C ASP A 174 6.92 -3.77 8.88
N ASP A 175 6.29 -4.90 8.55
CA ASP A 175 6.78 -5.89 7.59
C ASP A 175 6.87 -5.27 6.18
N MET A 176 5.81 -4.60 5.71
CA MET A 176 5.81 -3.92 4.40
C MET A 176 6.92 -2.87 4.29
N ARG A 177 7.10 -2.04 5.32
CA ARG A 177 8.18 -1.03 5.35
C ARG A 177 9.55 -1.69 5.27
N SER A 178 9.79 -2.72 6.08
CA SER A 178 11.06 -3.42 6.11
C SER A 178 11.39 -4.11 4.78
N GLU A 179 10.39 -4.72 4.12
CA GLU A 179 10.58 -5.34 2.81
C GLU A 179 10.86 -4.29 1.73
N ILE A 180 10.11 -3.18 1.71
CA ILE A 180 10.32 -2.08 0.76
C ILE A 180 11.71 -1.46 0.95
N GLU A 181 12.10 -1.16 2.19
CA GLU A 181 13.45 -0.66 2.50
C GLU A 181 14.53 -1.65 2.03
N GLY A 182 14.32 -2.96 2.29
CA GLY A 182 15.25 -3.99 1.84
C GLY A 182 15.39 -4.09 0.32
N ILE A 183 14.31 -3.92 -0.44
CA ILE A 183 14.33 -3.90 -1.91
C ILE A 183 15.08 -2.65 -2.41
N VAL A 184 14.75 -1.47 -1.86
CA VAL A 184 15.39 -0.20 -2.25
C VAL A 184 16.89 -0.18 -1.92
N ASP A 185 17.27 -0.68 -0.74
CA ASP A 185 18.68 -0.77 -0.33
C ASP A 185 19.50 -1.76 -1.16
N ALA A 186 18.85 -2.81 -1.68
CA ALA A 186 19.50 -3.83 -2.53
C ALA A 186 19.58 -3.38 -3.99
N ALA A 187 18.68 -2.52 -4.44
CA ALA A 187 18.70 -1.99 -5.80
C ALA A 187 19.98 -1.15 -6.00
N ASP A 188 20.77 -1.49 -7.01
CA ASP A 188 21.77 -0.54 -7.51
C ASP A 188 20.97 0.57 -8.22
N PRO A 189 21.02 1.83 -7.79
CA PRO A 189 20.19 2.84 -8.41
C PRO A 189 20.51 2.90 -9.89
N ALA A 190 19.56 2.43 -10.67
CA ALA A 190 19.62 2.32 -12.15
C ALA A 190 19.61 3.73 -12.77
N SER A 191 20.67 4.48 -12.46
CA SER A 191 20.82 5.89 -12.80
C SER A 191 20.79 6.06 -14.32
N GLY A 192 19.65 6.54 -14.79
CA GLY A 192 19.39 6.81 -16.20
C GLY A 192 18.56 5.75 -16.93
N THR A 193 18.19 4.64 -16.29
CA THR A 193 17.27 3.66 -16.90
C THR A 193 15.86 4.26 -16.98
N SER A 194 15.36 4.40 -18.19
CA SER A 194 14.08 5.02 -18.48
C SER A 194 12.97 3.98 -18.61
N PHE A 195 11.74 4.38 -18.26
CA PHE A 195 10.60 3.49 -18.42
C PHE A 195 9.36 4.19 -18.97
N TYR A 196 8.53 3.38 -19.65
CA TYR A 196 7.17 3.67 -20.01
C TYR A 196 6.24 2.73 -19.24
N TYR A 197 5.20 3.28 -18.60
CA TYR A 197 4.15 2.50 -17.94
C TYR A 197 2.88 2.60 -18.77
N GLU A 198 2.37 1.49 -19.26
CA GLU A 198 1.16 1.41 -20.06
C GLU A 198 -0.02 1.02 -19.16
N LEU A 199 -0.99 1.93 -19.03
CA LEU A 199 -2.25 1.69 -18.31
C LEU A 199 -3.28 1.00 -19.17
N ASP A 200 -3.27 1.33 -20.47
CA ASP A 200 -4.18 0.77 -21.48
C ASP A 200 -3.60 0.91 -22.89
N ASP A 201 -4.19 0.22 -23.87
CA ASP A 201 -3.78 0.19 -25.28
C ASP A 201 -4.00 1.53 -26.03
N THR A 202 -4.54 2.55 -25.35
CA THR A 202 -4.65 3.92 -25.87
C THR A 202 -3.53 4.83 -25.40
N PHE A 203 -2.48 4.25 -24.76
CA PHE A 203 -1.26 4.90 -24.30
C PHE A 203 -1.43 5.87 -23.15
N TYR A 204 -2.43 5.67 -22.28
CA TYR A 204 -2.42 6.32 -20.99
C TYR A 204 -1.27 5.78 -20.13
N SER A 205 -0.65 6.69 -19.39
CA SER A 205 0.50 6.40 -18.56
C SER A 205 0.36 7.04 -17.18
N VAL A 206 1.32 6.81 -16.30
CA VAL A 206 1.43 7.43 -14.98
C VAL A 206 2.65 8.34 -14.93
N THR A 207 2.57 9.47 -14.23
CA THR A 207 3.76 10.27 -13.90
C THR A 207 4.37 9.84 -12.58
N SER A 208 5.60 10.22 -12.32
CA SER A 208 6.31 10.02 -11.04
C SER A 208 5.60 10.61 -9.82
N LYS A 209 4.51 11.39 -10.00
CA LYS A 209 3.73 11.98 -8.91
C LYS A 209 2.57 11.11 -8.44
N THR A 210 2.16 10.10 -9.23
CA THR A 210 1.14 9.14 -8.83
C THR A 210 1.70 8.16 -7.81
N PHE A 211 0.83 7.46 -7.08
CA PHE A 211 1.24 6.38 -6.18
C PHE A 211 2.16 5.38 -6.88
N ILE A 212 1.71 4.85 -8.02
CA ILE A 212 2.49 3.89 -8.82
C ILE A 212 3.84 4.50 -9.26
N GLY A 213 3.83 5.71 -9.82
CA GLY A 213 5.05 6.36 -10.30
C GLY A 213 6.10 6.60 -9.21
N GLN A 214 5.66 6.82 -7.96
CA GLN A 214 6.58 6.96 -6.82
C GLN A 214 7.36 5.68 -6.53
N LEU A 215 6.80 4.49 -6.78
CA LEU A 215 7.50 3.21 -6.61
C LEU A 215 8.73 3.12 -7.53
N PHE A 216 8.58 3.57 -8.77
CA PHE A 216 9.70 3.62 -9.73
C PHE A 216 10.78 4.63 -9.31
N VAL A 217 10.35 5.78 -8.76
CA VAL A 217 11.29 6.80 -8.24
C VAL A 217 12.10 6.27 -7.06
N LEU A 218 11.53 5.42 -6.20
CA LEU A 218 12.28 4.77 -5.11
C LEU A 218 13.46 3.94 -5.61
N LEU A 219 13.34 3.39 -6.81
CA LEU A 219 14.38 2.60 -7.48
C LEU A 219 15.27 3.43 -8.43
N GLY A 220 15.10 4.75 -8.48
CA GLY A 220 15.92 5.65 -9.29
C GLY A 220 15.62 5.64 -10.80
N LEU A 221 14.50 5.06 -11.23
CA LEU A 221 14.10 4.98 -12.63
C LEU A 221 13.55 6.32 -13.16
N GLU A 222 13.80 6.62 -14.45
CA GLU A 222 13.37 7.83 -15.13
C GLU A 222 12.07 7.62 -15.92
N ASN A 223 11.02 8.36 -15.58
CA ASN A 223 9.70 8.22 -16.18
C ASN A 223 9.56 9.10 -17.44
N ILE A 224 9.42 8.50 -18.63
CA ILE A 224 9.23 9.27 -19.89
C ILE A 224 7.93 10.09 -19.88
N ALA A 225 6.91 9.68 -19.10
CA ALA A 225 5.62 10.38 -19.06
C ALA A 225 5.68 11.71 -18.26
N ASP A 226 6.71 11.99 -17.48
CA ASP A 226 6.82 13.20 -16.67
C ASP A 226 6.84 14.48 -17.49
N ALA A 227 7.49 14.45 -18.67
CA ALA A 227 7.55 15.59 -19.58
C ALA A 227 6.17 15.94 -20.17
N ALA A 228 5.30 14.95 -20.37
CA ALA A 228 3.95 15.09 -20.90
C ALA A 228 2.89 15.36 -19.82
N GLY A 229 3.22 15.21 -18.55
CA GLY A 229 2.28 15.17 -17.41
C GLY A 229 1.63 16.49 -16.99
N LYS A 230 1.90 17.60 -17.68
CA LYS A 230 1.33 18.90 -17.31
C LYS A 230 -0.18 18.96 -17.56
N GLY A 231 -0.97 19.08 -16.48
CA GLY A 231 -2.41 19.24 -16.54
C GLY A 231 -3.20 17.93 -16.68
N SER A 232 -2.52 16.77 -16.64
CA SER A 232 -3.13 15.44 -16.77
C SER A 232 -3.62 14.84 -15.44
N GLY A 233 -3.42 15.53 -14.31
CA GLY A 233 -3.71 14.96 -12.99
C GLY A 233 -2.81 13.79 -12.60
N GLY A 234 -1.69 13.61 -13.31
CA GLY A 234 -0.76 12.49 -13.11
C GLY A 234 -0.91 11.36 -14.13
N TYR A 235 -1.92 11.41 -14.98
CA TYR A 235 -2.26 10.35 -15.95
C TYR A 235 -2.30 10.89 -17.39
N PRO A 236 -1.15 11.18 -18.02
CA PRO A 236 -1.11 11.66 -19.38
C PRO A 236 -1.42 10.56 -20.39
N GLN A 237 -2.11 10.91 -21.46
CA GLN A 237 -2.14 10.12 -22.68
C GLN A 237 -0.95 10.52 -23.55
N LEU A 238 -0.08 9.56 -23.86
CA LEU A 238 1.06 9.77 -24.75
C LEU A 238 0.68 9.50 -26.20
N SER A 239 1.54 9.86 -27.16
CA SER A 239 1.39 9.39 -28.53
C SER A 239 2.41 8.29 -28.82
N ALA A 240 2.09 7.42 -29.78
CA ALA A 240 3.01 6.37 -30.21
C ALA A 240 4.36 6.94 -30.69
N GLU A 241 4.33 8.07 -31.39
CA GLU A 241 5.54 8.75 -31.89
C GLU A 241 6.40 9.25 -30.73
N TYR A 242 5.78 9.80 -29.65
CA TYR A 242 6.52 10.26 -28.48
C TYR A 242 7.20 9.10 -27.75
N ILE A 243 6.51 7.96 -27.59
CA ILE A 243 7.08 6.76 -26.96
C ILE A 243 8.26 6.23 -27.78
N ILE A 244 8.11 6.17 -29.12
CA ILE A 244 9.17 5.75 -30.03
C ILE A 244 10.37 6.70 -29.97
N GLU A 245 10.13 8.04 -29.95
CA GLU A 245 11.20 9.04 -29.88
C GLU A 245 11.93 9.00 -28.52
N SER A 246 11.21 8.67 -27.46
CA SER A 246 11.77 8.55 -26.10
C SER A 246 12.60 7.29 -25.92
N ASP A 247 12.36 6.23 -26.71
CA ASP A 247 13.04 4.93 -26.72
C ASP A 247 13.31 4.39 -25.29
N PRO A 248 12.28 4.08 -24.51
CA PRO A 248 12.46 3.65 -23.13
C PRO A 248 13.20 2.31 -23.02
N ASP A 249 14.02 2.17 -21.98
CA ASP A 249 14.74 0.92 -21.67
C ASP A 249 13.79 -0.17 -21.17
N LEU A 250 12.70 0.22 -20.51
CA LEU A 250 11.70 -0.67 -19.94
C LEU A 250 10.28 -0.23 -20.35
N ILE A 251 9.42 -1.21 -20.61
CA ILE A 251 7.97 -1.01 -20.80
C ILE A 251 7.24 -1.91 -19.82
N PHE A 252 6.47 -1.33 -18.90
CA PHE A 252 5.63 -2.06 -17.96
C PHE A 252 4.18 -2.05 -18.46
N LEU A 253 3.60 -3.24 -18.63
CA LEU A 253 2.24 -3.42 -19.13
C LEU A 253 1.31 -3.72 -17.96
N ALA A 254 0.44 -2.78 -17.58
CA ALA A 254 -0.58 -2.94 -16.53
C ALA A 254 -1.96 -3.28 -17.13
N ASP A 255 -1.99 -3.72 -18.38
CA ASP A 255 -3.17 -3.98 -19.19
C ASP A 255 -3.14 -5.37 -19.85
N THR A 256 -2.48 -6.31 -19.20
CA THR A 256 -2.29 -7.67 -19.69
C THR A 256 -3.58 -8.48 -19.65
N ARG A 257 -4.47 -8.24 -18.67
CA ARG A 257 -5.74 -8.95 -18.48
C ARG A 257 -6.92 -8.23 -19.10
N CYS A 258 -7.01 -6.91 -18.91
CA CYS A 258 -8.11 -6.13 -19.48
C CYS A 258 -8.06 -6.07 -21.01
N CYS A 259 -6.88 -6.00 -21.58
CA CYS A 259 -6.65 -5.57 -22.96
C CYS A 259 -5.73 -6.52 -23.75
N ASP A 260 -5.41 -7.70 -23.17
CA ASP A 260 -4.59 -8.77 -23.78
C ASP A 260 -3.19 -8.30 -24.24
N GLN A 261 -2.61 -7.26 -23.58
CA GLN A 261 -1.29 -6.76 -23.96
C GLN A 261 -0.17 -7.72 -23.54
N SER A 262 0.84 -7.80 -24.36
CA SER A 262 1.95 -8.72 -24.21
C SER A 262 3.20 -8.20 -24.94
N LEU A 263 4.38 -8.79 -24.69
CA LEU A 263 5.58 -8.51 -25.48
C LEU A 263 5.29 -8.61 -27.00
N GLN A 264 4.55 -9.63 -27.42
CA GLN A 264 4.27 -9.84 -28.84
C GLN A 264 3.38 -8.72 -29.39
N SER A 265 2.28 -8.36 -28.72
CA SER A 265 1.39 -7.30 -29.19
C SER A 265 2.09 -5.94 -29.27
N VAL A 266 2.98 -5.65 -28.29
CA VAL A 266 3.82 -4.44 -28.27
C VAL A 266 4.81 -4.45 -29.45
N ALA A 267 5.52 -5.54 -29.70
CA ALA A 267 6.49 -5.64 -30.78
C ALA A 267 5.86 -5.56 -32.19
N GLU A 268 4.60 -5.96 -32.34
CA GLU A 268 3.85 -5.91 -33.58
C GLU A 268 3.28 -4.51 -33.91
N ARG A 269 3.34 -3.56 -32.96
CA ARG A 269 2.90 -2.17 -33.19
C ARG A 269 3.82 -1.48 -34.20
N PRO A 270 3.30 -0.62 -35.08
CA PRO A 270 4.14 0.06 -36.08
C PRO A 270 5.27 0.87 -35.46
N GLY A 271 6.51 0.50 -35.72
CA GLY A 271 7.73 1.18 -35.26
C GLY A 271 8.22 0.75 -33.87
N TRP A 272 7.48 -0.08 -33.14
CA TRP A 272 7.85 -0.47 -31.76
C TRP A 272 8.84 -1.66 -31.72
N GLY A 273 8.91 -2.47 -32.76
CA GLY A 273 9.80 -3.63 -32.81
C GLY A 273 11.30 -3.30 -32.73
N GLU A 274 11.68 -2.03 -32.91
CA GLU A 274 13.06 -1.55 -32.83
C GLU A 274 13.38 -0.81 -31.52
N LEU A 275 12.38 -0.66 -30.61
CA LEU A 275 12.59 -0.03 -29.31
C LEU A 275 13.59 -0.84 -28.47
N THR A 276 14.41 -0.14 -27.69
CA THR A 276 15.38 -0.74 -26.75
C THR A 276 14.67 -1.73 -25.83
N ALA A 277 13.54 -1.36 -25.21
CA ALA A 277 12.77 -2.27 -24.37
C ALA A 277 12.33 -3.57 -25.08
N VAL A 278 12.03 -3.50 -26.39
CA VAL A 278 11.59 -4.68 -27.16
C VAL A 278 12.77 -5.57 -27.57
N THR A 279 13.88 -4.96 -28.04
CA THR A 279 15.05 -5.69 -28.53
C THR A 279 15.84 -6.33 -27.40
N ASP A 280 15.89 -5.69 -26.24
CA ASP A 280 16.70 -6.11 -25.10
C ASP A 280 15.88 -6.89 -24.05
N GLY A 281 14.58 -7.11 -24.33
CA GLY A 281 13.71 -7.91 -23.47
C GLY A 281 13.23 -7.18 -22.21
N GLY A 282 13.16 -5.84 -22.27
CA GLY A 282 12.70 -4.96 -21.20
C GLY A 282 11.18 -4.73 -21.19
N VAL A 283 10.38 -5.53 -21.91
CA VAL A 283 8.91 -5.47 -21.83
C VAL A 283 8.43 -6.38 -20.69
N VAL A 284 7.88 -5.80 -19.66
CA VAL A 284 7.52 -6.43 -18.39
C VAL A 284 6.01 -6.49 -18.24
N PRO A 285 5.38 -7.66 -18.41
CA PRO A 285 3.96 -7.80 -18.11
C PRO A 285 3.73 -7.80 -16.60
N LEU A 286 2.79 -6.97 -16.14
CA LEU A 286 2.34 -6.92 -14.76
C LEU A 286 1.00 -7.65 -14.60
N ASP A 287 0.68 -8.10 -13.39
CA ASP A 287 -0.70 -8.44 -13.02
C ASP A 287 -1.47 -7.13 -12.83
N ASP A 288 -2.52 -6.89 -13.62
CA ASP A 288 -3.32 -5.64 -13.62
C ASP A 288 -3.84 -5.31 -12.20
N ASP A 289 -4.20 -6.33 -11.42
CA ASP A 289 -4.70 -6.15 -10.06
C ASP A 289 -3.59 -5.68 -9.11
N VAL A 290 -2.40 -6.26 -9.20
CA VAL A 290 -1.23 -5.82 -8.40
C VAL A 290 -0.77 -4.44 -8.81
N ALA A 291 -0.80 -4.17 -10.12
CA ALA A 291 -0.37 -2.91 -10.72
C ALA A 291 -1.29 -1.71 -10.42
N SER A 292 -2.52 -1.96 -9.92
CA SER A 292 -3.53 -0.92 -9.68
C SER A 292 -3.97 -0.77 -8.23
N ARG A 293 -3.40 -1.56 -7.29
CA ARG A 293 -3.78 -1.58 -5.89
C ARG A 293 -2.63 -1.08 -5.00
N TRP A 294 -2.97 -0.46 -3.86
CA TRP A 294 -2.02 0.10 -2.90
C TRP A 294 -1.99 -0.66 -1.56
N GLY A 295 -2.47 -1.91 -1.57
CA GLY A 295 -2.46 -2.81 -0.43
C GLY A 295 -1.14 -3.58 -0.26
N PRO A 296 -1.13 -4.69 0.52
CA PRO A 296 0.10 -5.40 0.90
C PRO A 296 0.92 -5.91 -0.29
N ARG A 297 0.27 -6.23 -1.42
CA ARG A 297 0.95 -6.71 -2.63
C ARG A 297 1.76 -5.63 -3.38
N VAL A 298 1.73 -4.37 -2.92
CA VAL A 298 2.63 -3.33 -3.44
C VAL A 298 4.10 -3.70 -3.31
N VAL A 299 4.45 -4.51 -2.30
CA VAL A 299 5.79 -5.05 -2.10
C VAL A 299 6.20 -5.97 -3.26
N ASP A 300 5.27 -6.80 -3.75
CA ASP A 300 5.51 -7.68 -4.89
C ASP A 300 5.69 -6.89 -6.19
N LEU A 301 4.89 -5.83 -6.38
CA LEU A 301 5.07 -4.90 -7.50
C LEU A 301 6.46 -4.25 -7.48
N LEU A 302 6.87 -3.70 -6.33
CA LEU A 302 8.18 -3.06 -6.20
C LEU A 302 9.33 -4.05 -6.47
N ARG A 303 9.21 -5.28 -6.00
CA ARG A 303 10.18 -6.35 -6.24
C ARG A 303 10.28 -6.67 -7.75
N GLN A 304 9.15 -6.78 -8.44
CA GLN A 304 9.12 -7.03 -9.88
C GLN A 304 9.74 -5.87 -10.68
N ILE A 305 9.50 -4.61 -10.26
CA ILE A 305 10.13 -3.43 -10.87
C ILE A 305 11.66 -3.48 -10.66
N SER A 306 12.12 -3.78 -9.45
CA SER A 306 13.55 -3.89 -9.12
C SER A 306 14.24 -4.97 -9.95
N GLU A 307 13.65 -6.16 -10.03
CA GLU A 307 14.19 -7.28 -10.84
C GLU A 307 14.29 -6.92 -12.33
N ALA A 308 13.32 -6.16 -12.85
CA ALA A 308 13.35 -5.71 -14.24
C ALA A 308 14.45 -4.66 -14.48
N ALA A 309 14.65 -3.74 -13.53
CA ALA A 309 15.71 -2.74 -13.60
C ALA A 309 17.09 -3.38 -13.59
N ASP A 310 17.34 -4.33 -12.67
CA ASP A 310 18.59 -5.08 -12.59
C ASP A 310 18.88 -5.87 -13.88
N ALA A 311 17.86 -6.46 -14.50
CA ALA A 311 17.99 -7.18 -15.76
C ALA A 311 18.33 -6.26 -16.94
N ALA A 312 17.75 -5.05 -16.99
CA ALA A 312 18.06 -4.06 -18.03
C ALA A 312 19.52 -3.58 -17.93
N GLU A 313 20.00 -3.29 -16.72
CA GLU A 313 21.42 -2.93 -16.52
C GLU A 313 22.39 -4.03 -16.93
N ALA A 314 22.06 -5.29 -16.61
CA ALA A 314 22.89 -6.44 -16.99
C ALA A 314 22.99 -6.62 -18.52
N ASN A 315 21.94 -6.23 -19.27
CA ASN A 315 21.91 -6.30 -20.73
C ASN A 315 22.65 -5.13 -21.40
N ALA A 316 22.75 -3.96 -20.72
CA ALA A 316 23.46 -2.79 -21.21
C ALA A 316 24.99 -2.82 -21.01
N ALA A 317 25.50 -3.72 -20.15
CA ALA A 317 26.94 -3.87 -19.80
C ALA A 317 27.67 -4.84 -20.71
#